data_7322c9616fdd087fd21e6b5f02bf89b3
#
_entry.id   7322c9616fdd087fd21e6b5f02bf89b3
#
_cell.length_a   1.000
_cell.length_b   1.000
_cell.length_c   1.000
_cell.angle_alpha   90.00
_cell.angle_beta   90.00
_cell.angle_gamma   90.00
#
_symmetry.space_group_name_H-M   'P 1'
#
loop_
_entity.id
_entity.type
_entity.pdbx_description
1 polymer ?
#
loop_
_entity_poly.entity_id
_entity_poly.type
_entity_poly.pdbx_seq_one_letter_code
_entity_poly.pdbx_strand_id
1 'polypeptide(L)'
;VSALDRAGARKIDQTGLEDERRAAVHQALTDTQLKLIAASTKVLEERLQADPDLAQRALTAFSRAERQAENVEASLVLAIEDLKNKPSAGAEPADSPDTLDPEFLNRWELYASGATSEVVREKWGRILSSEIREPGTFSLKTLRVIDELDHETAILFQRFCQSRIGQWAPELLLDLDASELSALEQAGLILDAEFGRAVTFSQTIDGHGAKWWALGSDTMGVAVRQDPMPSTITTGPFNLDPLRIMDEKLKMNVSVLSRVGGALAVIIPHNEEEVFRRLAKVISGDVAGAAVMVRRTAEGIMSDDGSENAPPMPADGIVTPG
;
A
#
# COMPACT_ATOMS: atom_id res chain seq x y z
N VAL A 1 -41.81 -26.46 -37.64
CA VAL A 1 -41.34 -25.25 -36.96
C VAL A 1 -41.90 -25.29 -35.54
N SER A 2 -41.06 -25.61 -34.59
CA SER A 2 -41.48 -25.90 -33.21
C SER A 2 -41.88 -24.61 -32.46
N ALA A 3 -42.70 -24.78 -31.41
CA ALA A 3 -43.07 -23.65 -30.52
C ALA A 3 -41.83 -22.98 -29.89
N LEU A 4 -40.72 -23.71 -29.75
CA LEU A 4 -39.44 -23.24 -29.28
C LEU A 4 -38.75 -22.24 -30.25
N ASP A 5 -38.83 -22.48 -31.58
CA ASP A 5 -38.27 -21.57 -32.60
C ASP A 5 -39.01 -20.24 -32.64
N ARG A 6 -40.32 -20.26 -32.39
CA ARG A 6 -41.15 -19.04 -32.35
C ARG A 6 -40.92 -18.26 -31.04
N ALA A 7 -40.64 -18.93 -29.92
CA ALA A 7 -40.29 -18.26 -28.67
C ALA A 7 -38.89 -17.64 -28.72
N GLY A 8 -37.94 -18.34 -29.35
CA GLY A 8 -36.58 -17.80 -29.57
C GLY A 8 -36.57 -16.59 -30.48
N ALA A 9 -37.29 -16.62 -31.62
CA ALA A 9 -37.40 -15.48 -32.54
C ALA A 9 -38.06 -14.24 -31.88
N ARG A 10 -39.11 -14.45 -31.06
CA ARG A 10 -39.75 -13.36 -30.30
C ARG A 10 -38.83 -12.75 -29.24
N LYS A 11 -37.97 -13.53 -28.61
CA LYS A 11 -37.03 -13.05 -27.59
C LYS A 11 -35.89 -12.22 -28.24
N ILE A 12 -35.41 -12.63 -29.41
CA ILE A 12 -34.44 -11.90 -30.22
C ILE A 12 -35.01 -10.58 -30.73
N ASP A 13 -36.28 -10.59 -31.20
CA ASP A 13 -36.97 -9.39 -31.66
C ASP A 13 -37.23 -8.37 -30.51
N GLN A 14 -37.53 -8.85 -29.30
CA GLN A 14 -37.72 -7.98 -28.12
C GLN A 14 -36.40 -7.36 -27.66
N THR A 15 -35.30 -8.08 -27.65
CA THR A 15 -33.97 -7.53 -27.31
C THR A 15 -33.50 -6.51 -28.34
N GLY A 16 -33.71 -6.74 -29.64
CA GLY A 16 -33.41 -5.77 -30.68
C GLY A 16 -34.18 -4.46 -30.56
N LEU A 17 -35.50 -4.54 -30.25
CA LEU A 17 -36.36 -3.40 -30.02
C LEU A 17 -35.97 -2.60 -28.75
N GLU A 18 -35.50 -3.28 -27.70
CA GLU A 18 -35.03 -2.61 -26.49
C GLU A 18 -33.70 -1.90 -26.73
N ASP A 19 -32.78 -2.47 -27.51
CA ASP A 19 -31.51 -1.85 -27.86
C ASP A 19 -31.70 -0.67 -28.80
N GLU A 20 -32.62 -0.75 -29.77
CA GLU A 20 -33.00 0.39 -30.60
C GLU A 20 -33.64 1.53 -29.78
N ARG A 21 -34.49 1.20 -28.81
CA ARG A 21 -35.06 2.19 -27.88
C ARG A 21 -34.00 2.85 -27.02
N ARG A 22 -33.03 2.09 -26.47
CA ARG A 22 -31.92 2.63 -25.71
C ARG A 22 -31.05 3.56 -26.57
N ALA A 23 -30.72 3.13 -27.79
CA ALA A 23 -29.96 3.95 -28.72
C ALA A 23 -30.70 5.26 -29.07
N ALA A 24 -32.01 5.18 -29.33
CA ALA A 24 -32.82 6.36 -29.60
C ALA A 24 -32.93 7.32 -28.40
N VAL A 25 -33.03 6.79 -27.18
CA VAL A 25 -33.04 7.60 -25.95
C VAL A 25 -31.67 8.26 -25.73
N HIS A 26 -30.55 7.53 -25.94
CA HIS A 26 -29.20 8.10 -25.86
C HIS A 26 -28.99 9.19 -26.91
N GLN A 27 -29.45 8.98 -28.12
CA GLN A 27 -29.34 9.99 -29.19
C GLN A 27 -30.19 11.22 -28.87
N ALA A 28 -31.44 11.05 -28.38
CA ALA A 28 -32.28 12.16 -27.99
C ALA A 28 -31.73 12.94 -26.79
N LEU A 29 -31.08 12.26 -25.83
CA LEU A 29 -30.37 12.90 -24.71
C LEU A 29 -29.17 13.70 -25.22
N THR A 30 -28.37 13.13 -26.12
CA THR A 30 -27.20 13.80 -26.72
C THR A 30 -27.64 15.04 -27.52
N ASP A 31 -28.69 14.93 -28.34
CA ASP A 31 -29.23 16.05 -29.12
C ASP A 31 -29.80 17.15 -28.21
N THR A 32 -30.45 16.77 -27.11
CA THR A 32 -30.95 17.71 -26.12
C THR A 32 -29.84 18.42 -25.36
N GLN A 33 -28.78 17.69 -24.99
CA GLN A 33 -27.57 18.25 -24.38
C GLN A 33 -26.88 19.24 -25.32
N LEU A 34 -26.70 18.88 -26.59
CA LEU A 34 -26.11 19.77 -27.60
C LEU A 34 -26.93 21.06 -27.81
N LYS A 35 -28.26 20.95 -27.84
CA LYS A 35 -29.15 22.13 -27.92
C LYS A 35 -29.07 23.01 -26.67
N LEU A 36 -29.01 22.41 -25.49
CA LEU A 36 -28.81 23.11 -24.22
C LEU A 36 -27.45 23.81 -24.17
N ILE A 37 -26.40 23.15 -24.60
CA ILE A 37 -25.04 23.73 -24.71
C ILE A 37 -25.06 24.92 -25.66
N ALA A 38 -25.62 24.75 -26.87
CA ALA A 38 -25.70 25.83 -27.85
C ALA A 38 -26.50 27.04 -27.37
N ALA A 39 -27.64 26.80 -26.69
CA ALA A 39 -28.48 27.89 -26.12
C ALA A 39 -27.74 28.58 -24.94
N SER A 40 -27.10 27.83 -24.05
CA SER A 40 -26.33 28.37 -22.93
C SER A 40 -25.10 29.14 -23.40
N THR A 41 -24.42 28.66 -24.45
CA THR A 41 -23.27 29.33 -25.05
C THR A 41 -23.64 30.72 -25.56
N LYS A 42 -24.78 30.86 -26.25
CA LYS A 42 -25.24 32.16 -26.74
C LYS A 42 -25.53 33.13 -25.60
N VAL A 43 -26.26 32.69 -24.56
CA VAL A 43 -26.55 33.52 -23.38
C VAL A 43 -25.27 33.89 -22.64
N LEU A 44 -24.32 32.96 -22.54
CA LEU A 44 -23.02 33.19 -21.89
C LEU A 44 -22.20 34.22 -22.69
N GLU A 45 -22.18 34.10 -24.02
CA GLU A 45 -21.45 35.00 -24.91
C GLU A 45 -21.99 36.43 -24.81
N GLU A 46 -23.32 36.62 -24.80
CA GLU A 46 -23.97 37.92 -24.60
C GLU A 46 -23.61 38.53 -23.22
N ARG A 47 -23.58 37.71 -22.15
CA ARG A 47 -23.20 38.15 -20.80
C ARG A 47 -21.72 38.49 -20.69
N LEU A 48 -20.84 37.70 -21.32
CA LEU A 48 -19.41 37.96 -21.31
C LEU A 48 -19.03 39.25 -22.07
N GLN A 49 -19.76 39.56 -23.14
CA GLN A 49 -19.60 40.84 -23.86
C GLN A 49 -20.08 42.03 -23.05
N ALA A 50 -21.14 41.86 -22.25
CA ALA A 50 -21.73 42.94 -21.42
C ALA A 50 -20.98 43.21 -20.12
N ASP A 51 -20.23 42.20 -19.59
CA ASP A 51 -19.52 42.30 -18.31
C ASP A 51 -18.06 41.76 -18.46
N PRO A 52 -17.06 42.65 -18.66
CA PRO A 52 -15.65 42.26 -18.78
C PRO A 52 -15.12 41.55 -17.53
N ASP A 53 -15.60 41.89 -16.35
CA ASP A 53 -15.16 41.24 -15.11
C ASP A 53 -15.66 39.79 -15.04
N LEU A 54 -16.88 39.54 -15.54
CA LEU A 54 -17.42 38.19 -15.70
C LEU A 54 -16.57 37.38 -16.70
N ALA A 55 -16.19 37.98 -17.82
CA ALA A 55 -15.29 37.35 -18.81
C ALA A 55 -13.96 36.95 -18.19
N GLN A 56 -13.35 37.83 -17.40
CA GLN A 56 -12.08 37.55 -16.72
C GLN A 56 -12.21 36.43 -15.68
N ARG A 57 -13.29 36.44 -14.88
CA ARG A 57 -13.57 35.37 -13.92
C ARG A 57 -13.83 34.02 -14.61
N ALA A 58 -14.60 34.02 -15.70
CA ALA A 58 -14.86 32.83 -16.49
C ALA A 58 -13.57 32.23 -17.06
N LEU A 59 -12.71 33.06 -17.67
CA LEU A 59 -11.42 32.63 -18.20
C LEU A 59 -10.54 32.02 -17.11
N THR A 60 -10.48 32.64 -15.94
CA THR A 60 -9.73 32.12 -14.80
C THR A 60 -10.28 30.77 -14.33
N ALA A 61 -11.60 30.60 -14.28
CA ALA A 61 -12.24 29.35 -13.90
C ALA A 61 -11.97 28.24 -14.92
N PHE A 62 -12.05 28.54 -16.23
CA PHE A 62 -11.71 27.58 -17.29
C PHE A 62 -10.24 27.17 -17.23
N SER A 63 -9.32 28.11 -17.10
CA SER A 63 -7.88 27.79 -16.98
C SER A 63 -7.56 26.97 -15.72
N ARG A 64 -8.31 27.14 -14.65
CA ARG A 64 -8.18 26.30 -13.46
C ARG A 64 -8.70 24.88 -13.75
N ALA A 65 -9.89 24.75 -14.32
CA ALA A 65 -10.50 23.47 -14.65
C ALA A 65 -9.64 22.67 -15.63
N GLU A 66 -9.05 23.32 -16.63
CA GLU A 66 -8.13 22.71 -17.58
C GLU A 66 -6.89 22.12 -16.86
N ARG A 67 -6.21 22.91 -16.04
CA ARG A 67 -5.06 22.42 -15.28
C ARG A 67 -5.43 21.26 -14.32
N GLN A 68 -6.62 21.33 -13.70
CA GLN A 68 -7.11 20.25 -12.85
C GLN A 68 -7.34 18.95 -13.63
N ALA A 69 -7.94 19.06 -14.82
CA ALA A 69 -8.15 17.91 -15.72
C ALA A 69 -6.81 17.32 -16.18
N GLU A 70 -5.85 18.15 -16.59
CA GLU A 70 -4.50 17.72 -16.96
C GLU A 70 -3.79 16.96 -15.82
N ASN A 71 -3.93 17.41 -14.57
CA ASN A 71 -3.33 16.73 -13.42
C ASN A 71 -3.95 15.34 -13.20
N VAL A 72 -5.28 15.21 -13.33
CA VAL A 72 -5.98 13.93 -13.22
C VAL A 72 -5.54 12.99 -14.34
N GLU A 73 -5.52 13.47 -15.60
CA GLU A 73 -5.10 12.68 -16.74
C GLU A 73 -3.65 12.18 -16.60
N ALA A 74 -2.74 13.05 -16.21
CA ALA A 74 -1.34 12.67 -15.95
C ALA A 74 -1.22 11.62 -14.85
N SER A 75 -2.00 11.73 -13.77
CA SER A 75 -2.04 10.73 -12.70
C SER A 75 -2.62 9.39 -13.17
N LEU A 76 -3.63 9.40 -14.06
CA LEU A 76 -4.19 8.19 -14.70
C LEU A 76 -3.17 7.49 -15.59
N VAL A 77 -2.41 8.24 -16.39
CA VAL A 77 -1.35 7.67 -17.23
C VAL A 77 -0.31 6.94 -16.38
N LEU A 78 0.15 7.57 -15.29
CA LEU A 78 1.09 6.97 -14.35
C LEU A 78 0.52 5.72 -13.64
N ALA A 79 -0.78 5.70 -13.33
CA ALA A 79 -1.44 4.52 -12.80
C ALA A 79 -1.44 3.36 -13.79
N ILE A 80 -1.74 3.63 -15.06
CA ILE A 80 -1.73 2.62 -16.14
C ILE A 80 -0.32 2.07 -16.36
N GLU A 81 0.70 2.93 -16.30
CA GLU A 81 2.10 2.51 -16.43
C GLU A 81 2.52 1.61 -15.27
N ASP A 82 2.15 1.96 -14.02
CA ASP A 82 2.45 1.12 -12.85
C ASP A 82 1.71 -0.24 -12.92
N LEU A 83 0.46 -0.27 -13.42
CA LEU A 83 -0.28 -1.52 -13.64
C LEU A 83 0.41 -2.42 -14.68
N LYS A 84 0.94 -1.85 -15.76
CA LYS A 84 1.68 -2.60 -16.79
C LYS A 84 3.00 -3.16 -16.26
N ASN A 85 3.72 -2.37 -15.47
CA ASN A 85 5.04 -2.74 -14.94
C ASN A 85 4.97 -3.76 -13.80
N LYS A 86 3.87 -3.80 -13.08
CA LYS A 86 3.63 -4.72 -11.97
C LYS A 86 2.28 -5.41 -12.18
N PRO A 87 2.19 -6.39 -13.06
CA PRO A 87 0.96 -7.17 -13.21
C PRO A 87 0.64 -7.89 -11.91
N SER A 88 -0.65 -8.01 -11.57
CA SER A 88 -1.12 -8.76 -10.41
C SER A 88 -0.55 -10.17 -10.44
N ALA A 89 0.09 -10.61 -9.36
CA ALA A 89 0.61 -11.97 -9.26
C ALA A 89 -0.57 -12.95 -9.21
N GLY A 90 -0.99 -13.44 -10.37
CA GLY A 90 -1.60 -14.73 -10.65
C GLY A 90 -2.74 -15.28 -9.79
N ALA A 91 -3.50 -14.49 -9.07
CA ALA A 91 -4.77 -14.92 -8.51
C ALA A 91 -5.88 -14.13 -9.21
N GLU A 92 -6.67 -14.79 -10.07
CA GLU A 92 -7.98 -14.25 -10.40
C GLU A 92 -8.75 -14.14 -9.08
N PRO A 93 -9.11 -12.93 -8.63
CA PRO A 93 -9.89 -12.79 -7.42
C PRO A 93 -11.31 -13.27 -7.74
N ALA A 94 -11.67 -14.44 -7.25
CA ALA A 94 -12.97 -15.05 -7.46
C ALA A 94 -14.15 -14.20 -6.94
N ASP A 95 -13.89 -13.10 -6.24
CA ASP A 95 -14.89 -12.21 -5.65
C ASP A 95 -14.48 -10.72 -5.62
N SER A 96 -13.54 -10.26 -6.44
CA SER A 96 -13.27 -8.81 -6.54
C SER A 96 -14.43 -8.12 -7.26
N PRO A 97 -14.94 -6.99 -6.74
CA PRO A 97 -15.96 -6.24 -7.45
C PRO A 97 -15.39 -5.78 -8.80
N ASP A 98 -16.14 -6.02 -9.89
CA ASP A 98 -15.77 -5.60 -11.26
C ASP A 98 -15.57 -4.09 -11.41
N THR A 99 -15.91 -3.30 -10.39
CA THR A 99 -15.85 -1.84 -10.41
C THR A 99 -15.31 -1.30 -9.09
N LEU A 100 -14.44 -0.29 -9.19
CA LEU A 100 -13.99 0.49 -8.03
C LEU A 100 -15.17 1.23 -7.39
N ASP A 101 -15.07 1.44 -6.07
CA ASP A 101 -16.04 2.24 -5.33
C ASP A 101 -16.14 3.66 -5.92
N PRO A 102 -17.34 4.11 -6.36
CA PRO A 102 -17.52 5.45 -6.91
C PRO A 102 -17.14 6.57 -5.93
N GLU A 103 -17.30 6.37 -4.61
CA GLU A 103 -16.93 7.35 -3.60
C GLU A 103 -15.41 7.48 -3.48
N PHE A 104 -14.69 6.35 -3.57
CA PHE A 104 -13.23 6.36 -3.66
C PHE A 104 -12.78 7.14 -4.91
N LEU A 105 -13.33 6.82 -6.10
CA LEU A 105 -12.95 7.49 -7.34
C LEU A 105 -13.18 9.00 -7.30
N ASN A 106 -14.33 9.44 -6.81
CA ASN A 106 -14.64 10.86 -6.66
C ASN A 106 -13.64 11.57 -5.72
N ARG A 107 -13.26 10.92 -4.64
CA ARG A 107 -12.31 11.49 -3.69
C ARG A 107 -10.89 11.49 -4.23
N TRP A 108 -10.50 10.41 -4.90
CA TRP A 108 -9.20 10.33 -5.57
C TRP A 108 -9.06 11.42 -6.65
N GLU A 109 -10.07 11.59 -7.51
CA GLU A 109 -10.06 12.63 -8.56
C GLU A 109 -9.92 14.03 -7.97
N LEU A 110 -10.66 14.31 -6.88
CA LEU A 110 -10.55 15.60 -6.16
C LEU A 110 -9.11 15.89 -5.75
N TYR A 111 -8.41 14.93 -5.14
CA TYR A 111 -7.03 15.12 -4.69
C TYR A 111 -6.03 15.09 -5.85
N ALA A 112 -6.19 14.21 -6.82
CA ALA A 112 -5.34 14.13 -8.01
C ALA A 112 -5.40 15.42 -8.84
N SER A 113 -6.57 16.11 -8.87
CA SER A 113 -6.71 17.40 -9.57
C SER A 113 -5.81 18.50 -9.01
N GLY A 114 -5.42 18.40 -7.72
CA GLY A 114 -4.48 19.30 -7.05
C GLY A 114 -2.99 18.97 -7.27
N ALA A 115 -2.66 17.87 -7.96
CA ALA A 115 -1.30 17.36 -8.12
C ALA A 115 -0.48 18.20 -9.13
N THR A 116 0.14 19.27 -8.67
CA THR A 116 0.88 20.22 -9.53
C THR A 116 2.29 19.77 -9.90
N SER A 117 2.87 18.79 -9.20
CA SER A 117 4.21 18.26 -9.47
C SER A 117 4.16 16.81 -9.93
N GLU A 118 5.16 16.38 -10.68
CA GLU A 118 5.28 15.00 -11.17
C GLU A 118 5.32 13.98 -10.02
N VAL A 119 6.03 14.27 -8.95
CA VAL A 119 6.11 13.42 -7.74
C VAL A 119 4.74 13.21 -7.11
N VAL A 120 3.92 14.26 -7.03
CA VAL A 120 2.56 14.16 -6.47
C VAL A 120 1.62 13.41 -7.42
N ARG A 121 1.75 13.61 -8.74
CA ARG A 121 0.99 12.85 -9.75
C ARG A 121 1.34 11.37 -9.71
N GLU A 122 2.62 11.03 -9.57
CA GLU A 122 3.08 9.64 -9.42
C GLU A 122 2.51 9.00 -8.14
N LYS A 123 2.51 9.73 -7.02
CA LYS A 123 1.87 9.28 -5.76
C LYS A 123 0.41 8.90 -5.98
N TRP A 124 -0.38 9.79 -6.60
CA TRP A 124 -1.79 9.52 -6.87
C TRP A 124 -2.00 8.42 -7.92
N GLY A 125 -1.12 8.31 -8.90
CA GLY A 125 -1.10 7.20 -9.86
C GLY A 125 -0.89 5.85 -9.16
N ARG A 126 0.09 5.74 -8.27
CA ARG A 126 0.36 4.52 -7.50
C ARG A 126 -0.78 4.14 -6.54
N ILE A 127 -1.45 5.13 -5.95
CA ILE A 127 -2.63 4.89 -5.11
C ILE A 127 -3.74 4.25 -5.93
N LEU A 128 -4.05 4.81 -7.09
CA LEU A 128 -5.10 4.27 -7.96
C LEU A 128 -4.74 2.87 -8.46
N SER A 129 -3.52 2.66 -8.94
CA SER A 129 -3.08 1.34 -9.43
C SER A 129 -3.11 0.27 -8.33
N SER A 130 -2.78 0.64 -7.09
CA SER A 130 -2.84 -0.28 -5.95
C SER A 130 -4.27 -0.60 -5.53
N GLU A 131 -5.19 0.38 -5.55
CA GLU A 131 -6.61 0.15 -5.29
C GLU A 131 -7.26 -0.73 -6.37
N ILE A 132 -6.82 -0.60 -7.63
CA ILE A 132 -7.27 -1.48 -8.73
C ILE A 132 -6.82 -2.92 -8.50
N ARG A 133 -5.57 -3.13 -8.02
CA ARG A 133 -5.05 -4.48 -7.73
C ARG A 133 -5.71 -5.11 -6.52
N GLU A 134 -5.97 -4.32 -5.50
CA GLU A 134 -6.54 -4.77 -4.22
C GLU A 134 -7.57 -3.74 -3.72
N PRO A 135 -8.83 -3.88 -4.17
CA PRO A 135 -9.91 -2.98 -3.79
C PRO A 135 -10.13 -2.94 -2.27
N GLY A 136 -10.29 -1.71 -1.72
CA GLY A 136 -10.45 -1.49 -0.28
C GLY A 136 -9.14 -1.25 0.49
N THR A 137 -7.99 -1.19 -0.19
CA THR A 137 -6.70 -0.82 0.40
C THR A 137 -6.73 0.60 0.96
N PHE A 138 -7.30 1.55 0.22
CA PHE A 138 -7.34 2.96 0.61
C PHE A 138 -8.73 3.41 1.04
N SER A 139 -8.92 3.59 2.35
CA SER A 139 -10.13 4.23 2.86
C SER A 139 -10.14 5.74 2.53
N LEU A 140 -11.31 6.38 2.55
CA LEU A 140 -11.44 7.83 2.40
C LEU A 140 -10.63 8.61 3.44
N LYS A 141 -10.51 8.08 4.67
CA LYS A 141 -9.65 8.64 5.70
C LYS A 141 -8.18 8.56 5.29
N THR A 142 -7.77 7.44 4.71
CA THR A 142 -6.39 7.25 4.21
C THR A 142 -6.06 8.26 3.12
N LEU A 143 -6.94 8.45 2.14
CA LEU A 143 -6.73 9.44 1.07
C LEU A 143 -6.56 10.86 1.63
N ARG A 144 -7.34 11.23 2.65
CA ARG A 144 -7.23 12.54 3.29
C ARG A 144 -5.89 12.72 4.00
N VAL A 145 -5.46 11.73 4.78
CA VAL A 145 -4.16 11.79 5.47
C VAL A 145 -3.02 11.91 4.46
N ILE A 146 -3.09 11.18 3.34
CA ILE A 146 -2.08 11.26 2.28
C ILE A 146 -2.04 12.66 1.63
N ASP A 147 -3.18 13.30 1.44
CA ASP A 147 -3.26 14.65 0.86
C ASP A 147 -2.68 15.72 1.82
N GLU A 148 -2.99 15.58 3.11
CA GLU A 148 -2.53 16.49 4.17
C GLU A 148 -1.07 16.25 4.60
N LEU A 149 -0.43 15.15 4.15
CA LEU A 149 0.91 14.77 4.56
C LEU A 149 1.95 15.75 4.01
N ASP A 150 2.64 16.44 4.91
CA ASP A 150 3.74 17.33 4.56
C ASP A 150 4.99 16.57 4.09
N HIS A 151 5.88 17.28 3.42
CA HIS A 151 7.07 16.70 2.81
C HIS A 151 8.03 16.09 3.85
N GLU A 152 8.17 16.72 5.00
CA GLU A 152 9.10 16.31 6.06
C GLU A 152 8.63 15.00 6.68
N THR A 153 7.36 14.92 7.06
CA THR A 153 6.73 13.69 7.55
C THR A 153 6.74 12.56 6.51
N ALA A 154 6.58 12.88 5.22
CA ALA A 154 6.67 11.90 4.16
C ALA A 154 8.08 11.28 4.04
N ILE A 155 9.14 12.08 4.21
CA ILE A 155 10.54 11.58 4.24
C ILE A 155 10.76 10.68 5.46
N LEU A 156 10.30 11.08 6.64
CA LEU A 156 10.40 10.25 7.85
C LEU A 156 9.69 8.91 7.65
N PHE A 157 8.50 8.93 7.07
CA PHE A 157 7.76 7.71 6.79
C PHE A 157 8.45 6.82 5.76
N GLN A 158 9.09 7.39 4.75
CA GLN A 158 9.89 6.63 3.79
C GLN A 158 11.09 5.96 4.49
N ARG A 159 11.80 6.65 5.39
CA ARG A 159 12.90 6.08 6.20
C ARG A 159 12.39 4.94 7.07
N PHE A 160 11.24 5.11 7.72
CA PHE A 160 10.59 4.03 8.48
C PHE A 160 10.32 2.81 7.60
N CYS A 161 9.71 3.00 6.42
CA CYS A 161 9.36 1.93 5.50
C CYS A 161 10.56 1.14 4.97
N GLN A 162 11.76 1.73 4.92
CA GLN A 162 12.99 1.04 4.52
C GLN A 162 13.48 -0.02 5.52
N SER A 163 12.97 0.01 6.75
CA SER A 163 13.33 -0.94 7.81
C SER A 163 12.16 -1.86 8.19
N ARG A 164 11.02 -1.81 7.48
CA ARG A 164 9.83 -2.60 7.84
C ARG A 164 9.90 -4.06 7.39
N ILE A 165 9.26 -4.90 8.16
CA ILE A 165 8.94 -6.29 7.86
C ILE A 165 7.42 -6.40 7.96
N GLY A 166 6.72 -6.59 6.83
CA GLY A 166 5.27 -6.57 6.82
C GLY A 166 4.71 -5.24 7.38
N GLN A 167 4.01 -5.31 8.52
CA GLN A 167 3.34 -4.17 9.16
C GLN A 167 4.12 -3.54 10.33
N TRP A 168 5.36 -3.92 10.58
CA TRP A 168 6.17 -3.42 11.69
C TRP A 168 7.64 -3.24 11.28
N ALA A 169 8.37 -2.42 12.02
CA ALA A 169 9.80 -2.21 11.84
C ALA A 169 10.55 -2.49 13.16
N PRO A 170 11.65 -3.29 13.12
CA PRO A 170 12.49 -3.49 14.29
C PRO A 170 13.10 -2.17 14.76
N GLU A 171 12.97 -1.84 16.05
CA GLU A 171 13.62 -0.64 16.62
C GLU A 171 15.14 -0.67 16.45
N LEU A 172 15.75 -1.86 16.43
CA LEU A 172 17.17 -2.06 16.13
C LEU A 172 17.64 -1.54 14.76
N LEU A 173 16.73 -1.40 13.81
CA LEU A 173 17.02 -0.98 12.43
C LEU A 173 16.52 0.43 12.13
N LEU A 174 15.73 1.01 13.02
CA LEU A 174 15.19 2.34 12.81
C LEU A 174 16.28 3.39 13.03
N ASP A 175 16.54 4.17 12.00
CA ASP A 175 17.36 5.38 12.05
C ASP A 175 16.43 6.60 12.23
N LEU A 176 15.62 6.56 13.29
CA LEU A 176 14.66 7.60 13.68
C LEU A 176 14.75 7.82 15.18
N ASP A 177 14.79 9.07 15.60
CA ASP A 177 14.77 9.41 17.01
C ASP A 177 13.33 9.43 17.58
N ALA A 178 13.22 9.63 18.90
CA ALA A 178 11.91 9.62 19.56
C ALA A 178 10.98 10.75 19.09
N SER A 179 11.53 11.90 18.68
CA SER A 179 10.71 13.02 18.18
C SER A 179 10.22 12.75 16.76
N GLU A 180 11.05 12.12 15.93
CA GLU A 180 10.70 11.69 14.57
C GLU A 180 9.61 10.59 14.60
N LEU A 181 9.72 9.63 15.51
CA LEU A 181 8.67 8.61 15.73
C LEU A 181 7.37 9.24 16.23
N SER A 182 7.45 10.19 17.17
CA SER A 182 6.27 10.93 17.63
C SER A 182 5.60 11.73 16.52
N ALA A 183 6.35 12.31 15.58
CA ALA A 183 5.79 12.98 14.41
C ALA A 183 5.02 12.01 13.50
N LEU A 184 5.54 10.80 13.26
CA LEU A 184 4.84 9.77 12.50
C LEU A 184 3.56 9.29 13.21
N GLU A 185 3.58 9.19 14.52
CA GLU A 185 2.42 8.84 15.33
C GLU A 185 1.33 9.93 15.26
N GLN A 186 1.71 11.19 15.45
CA GLN A 186 0.80 12.35 15.34
C GLN A 186 0.18 12.44 13.94
N ALA A 187 0.92 12.11 12.90
CA ALA A 187 0.41 11.99 11.55
C ALA A 187 -0.52 10.76 11.35
N GLY A 188 -0.63 9.89 12.36
CA GLY A 188 -1.46 8.70 12.33
C GLY A 188 -0.91 7.57 11.43
N LEU A 189 0.41 7.56 11.15
CA LEU A 189 1.07 6.58 10.28
C LEU A 189 1.56 5.36 11.04
N ILE A 190 1.96 5.52 12.29
CA ILE A 190 2.31 4.42 13.19
C ILE A 190 1.39 4.40 14.41
N LEU A 191 1.36 3.28 15.11
CA LEU A 191 0.64 3.15 16.36
C LEU A 191 1.53 3.66 17.50
N ASP A 192 0.89 3.98 18.63
CA ASP A 192 1.51 4.51 19.82
C ASP A 192 2.88 3.85 20.13
N ALA A 193 3.93 4.67 20.07
CA ALA A 193 5.30 4.24 20.33
C ALA A 193 5.64 4.15 21.83
N GLU A 194 4.85 4.79 22.73
CA GLU A 194 5.15 4.85 24.15
C GLU A 194 4.96 3.49 24.84
N PHE A 195 4.07 2.63 24.36
CA PHE A 195 3.78 1.33 24.98
C PHE A 195 4.65 0.17 24.50
N GLY A 196 5.73 0.43 23.75
CA GLY A 196 6.75 -0.55 23.40
C GLY A 196 6.20 -1.91 22.98
N ARG A 197 5.79 -2.07 21.74
CA ARG A 197 5.35 -3.37 21.21
C ARG A 197 6.55 -4.27 20.96
N ALA A 198 6.41 -5.57 21.19
CA ALA A 198 7.46 -6.52 20.95
C ALA A 198 6.95 -7.73 20.17
N VAL A 199 7.79 -8.24 19.28
CA VAL A 199 7.62 -9.54 18.65
C VAL A 199 8.43 -10.58 19.43
N THR A 200 7.91 -11.80 19.50
CA THR A 200 8.54 -12.91 20.19
C THR A 200 9.07 -13.91 19.19
N PHE A 201 10.34 -14.30 19.32
CA PHE A 201 10.95 -15.35 18.53
C PHE A 201 10.46 -16.71 19.00
N SER A 202 10.21 -17.61 18.05
CA SER A 202 9.91 -19.01 18.32
C SER A 202 11.20 -19.79 18.56
N GLN A 203 11.20 -20.73 19.52
CA GLN A 203 12.33 -21.62 19.73
C GLN A 203 12.28 -22.79 18.73
N THR A 204 13.43 -23.13 18.17
CA THR A 204 13.57 -24.23 17.25
C THR A 204 14.91 -24.94 17.43
N ILE A 205 15.04 -26.15 16.87
CA ILE A 205 16.24 -26.97 16.94
C ILE A 205 16.60 -27.39 15.53
N ASP A 206 17.87 -27.22 15.13
CA ASP A 206 18.36 -27.68 13.83
C ASP A 206 18.64 -29.20 13.78
N GLY A 207 19.01 -29.71 12.60
CA GLY A 207 19.30 -31.12 12.39
C GLY A 207 20.46 -31.67 13.20
N HIS A 208 21.29 -30.83 13.82
CA HIS A 208 22.45 -31.20 14.67
C HIS A 208 22.15 -31.03 16.17
N GLY A 209 20.95 -30.64 16.52
CA GLY A 209 20.52 -30.42 17.92
C GLY A 209 20.88 -29.05 18.48
N ALA A 210 21.41 -28.11 17.69
CA ALA A 210 21.64 -26.76 18.14
C ALA A 210 20.30 -26.00 18.30
N LYS A 211 20.21 -25.21 19.35
CA LYS A 211 19.00 -24.44 19.68
C LYS A 211 19.06 -23.03 19.06
N TRP A 212 17.94 -22.62 18.50
CA TRP A 212 17.80 -21.34 17.82
C TRP A 212 16.51 -20.63 18.26
N TRP A 213 16.52 -19.33 18.11
CA TRP A 213 15.32 -18.49 18.09
C TRP A 213 15.07 -18.06 16.65
N ALA A 214 13.87 -18.25 16.15
CA ALA A 214 13.51 -17.91 14.76
C ALA A 214 12.33 -16.95 14.70
N LEU A 215 12.42 -15.96 13.81
CA LEU A 215 11.38 -14.98 13.53
C LEU A 215 11.31 -14.81 12.01
N GLY A 216 10.10 -14.85 11.41
CA GLY A 216 10.01 -14.70 9.98
C GLY A 216 8.59 -14.71 9.43
N SER A 217 8.50 -14.51 8.12
CA SER A 217 7.31 -14.69 7.29
C SER A 217 7.28 -16.11 6.69
N ASP A 218 6.28 -16.37 5.84
CA ASP A 218 6.15 -17.67 5.16
C ASP A 218 7.34 -17.99 4.23
N THR A 219 8.06 -16.99 3.76
CA THR A 219 9.11 -17.13 2.75
C THR A 219 10.51 -16.86 3.27
N MET A 220 10.68 -16.02 4.28
CA MET A 220 11.98 -15.61 4.79
C MET A 220 11.93 -15.21 6.27
N GLY A 221 13.10 -15.19 6.92
CA GLY A 221 13.19 -14.83 8.32
C GLY A 221 14.62 -14.66 8.81
N VAL A 222 14.75 -14.48 10.12
CA VAL A 222 16.03 -14.47 10.83
C VAL A 222 16.04 -15.55 11.89
N ALA A 223 17.14 -16.30 11.98
CA ALA A 223 17.37 -17.27 13.03
C ALA A 223 18.60 -16.85 13.85
N VAL A 224 18.49 -16.93 15.17
CA VAL A 224 19.50 -16.49 16.13
C VAL A 224 19.90 -17.66 17.01
N ARG A 225 21.20 -17.93 17.11
CA ARG A 225 21.76 -19.01 17.94
C ARG A 225 21.56 -18.71 19.42
N GLN A 226 21.24 -19.76 20.19
CA GLN A 226 21.18 -19.66 21.65
C GLN A 226 22.56 -19.85 22.31
N ASP A 227 23.48 -20.56 21.63
CA ASP A 227 24.85 -20.80 22.09
C ASP A 227 25.81 -20.91 20.89
N PRO A 228 26.85 -20.05 20.75
CA PRO A 228 27.08 -18.86 21.60
C PRO A 228 26.02 -17.78 21.35
N MET A 229 25.55 -17.19 22.43
CA MET A 229 24.54 -16.10 22.35
C MET A 229 25.22 -14.78 21.92
N PRO A 230 24.65 -14.04 20.96
CA PRO A 230 25.14 -12.71 20.58
C PRO A 230 25.17 -11.74 21.78
N SER A 231 26.21 -10.90 21.84
CA SER A 231 26.36 -9.87 22.88
C SER A 231 25.31 -8.76 22.81
N THR A 232 24.62 -8.64 21.66
CA THR A 232 23.52 -7.70 21.43
C THR A 232 22.24 -8.09 22.18
N ILE A 233 22.14 -9.33 22.65
CA ILE A 233 21.00 -9.84 23.41
C ILE A 233 21.26 -9.63 24.89
N THR A 234 20.35 -8.92 25.53
CA THR A 234 20.43 -8.62 26.97
C THR A 234 19.49 -9.50 27.77
N THR A 235 19.85 -9.74 29.01
CA THR A 235 19.08 -10.57 29.97
C THR A 235 18.78 -9.75 31.23
N GLY A 236 17.59 -9.89 31.78
CA GLY A 236 17.23 -9.26 33.02
C GLY A 236 15.76 -8.84 33.14
N PRO A 237 15.18 -8.83 34.35
CA PRO A 237 13.74 -8.66 34.53
C PRO A 237 13.22 -7.22 34.25
N PHE A 238 14.11 -6.22 34.28
CA PHE A 238 13.74 -4.80 34.07
C PHE A 238 14.48 -4.18 32.87
N ASN A 239 14.88 -5.01 31.92
CA ASN A 239 15.63 -4.53 30.77
C ASN A 239 14.68 -3.97 29.72
N LEU A 240 14.93 -2.74 29.28
CA LEU A 240 14.22 -2.03 28.23
C LEU A 240 14.92 -2.09 26.86
N ASP A 241 16.05 -2.83 26.78
CA ASP A 241 16.78 -2.93 25.52
C ASP A 241 15.92 -3.51 24.40
N PRO A 242 16.13 -3.05 23.15
CA PRO A 242 15.30 -3.44 22.01
C PRO A 242 15.30 -4.95 21.73
N LEU A 243 16.36 -5.66 22.12
CA LEU A 243 16.48 -7.11 21.97
C LEU A 243 16.87 -7.76 23.29
N ARG A 244 15.94 -8.51 23.89
CA ARG A 244 16.12 -9.05 25.24
C ARG A 244 15.46 -10.41 25.43
N ILE A 245 15.98 -11.17 26.38
CA ILE A 245 15.30 -12.38 26.86
C ILE A 245 14.41 -12.01 28.05
N MET A 246 13.14 -12.33 27.92
CA MET A 246 12.13 -12.19 28.97
C MET A 246 11.24 -13.44 29.00
N ASP A 247 11.06 -14.05 30.17
CA ASP A 247 10.30 -15.30 30.33
C ASP A 247 10.83 -16.43 29.43
N GLU A 248 12.14 -16.60 29.38
CA GLU A 248 12.86 -17.58 28.54
C GLU A 248 12.69 -17.42 27.02
N LYS A 249 12.05 -16.33 26.58
CA LYS A 249 11.79 -16.03 25.18
C LYS A 249 12.60 -14.82 24.73
N LEU A 250 13.16 -14.91 23.53
CA LEU A 250 13.77 -13.76 22.89
C LEU A 250 12.66 -12.85 22.36
N LYS A 251 12.69 -11.59 22.77
CA LYS A 251 11.75 -10.55 22.36
C LYS A 251 12.50 -9.40 21.74
N MET A 252 11.90 -8.80 20.71
CA MET A 252 12.45 -7.64 20.00
C MET A 252 11.40 -6.55 19.95
N ASN A 253 11.76 -5.33 20.36
CA ASN A 253 10.90 -4.17 20.23
C ASN A 253 10.67 -3.80 18.78
N VAL A 254 9.45 -3.41 18.48
CA VAL A 254 9.03 -3.02 17.12
C VAL A 254 8.09 -1.82 17.17
N SER A 255 8.20 -0.96 16.18
CA SER A 255 7.20 0.07 15.87
C SER A 255 6.24 -0.45 14.81
N VAL A 256 4.93 -0.28 15.00
CA VAL A 256 3.89 -0.90 14.19
C VAL A 256 3.16 0.15 13.37
N LEU A 257 2.94 -0.14 12.09
CA LEU A 257 2.14 0.71 11.22
C LEU A 257 0.68 0.77 11.69
N SER A 258 0.08 1.95 11.62
CA SER A 258 -1.36 2.09 11.71
C SER A 258 -2.03 1.53 10.45
N ARG A 259 -3.36 1.42 10.43
CA ARG A 259 -4.10 1.07 9.22
C ARG A 259 -3.80 2.04 8.05
N VAL A 260 -3.68 3.33 8.34
CA VAL A 260 -3.34 4.36 7.33
C VAL A 260 -1.90 4.19 6.87
N GLY A 261 -0.96 4.00 7.80
CA GLY A 261 0.44 3.75 7.47
C GLY A 261 0.62 2.47 6.67
N GLY A 262 -0.07 1.39 7.02
CA GLY A 262 -0.05 0.13 6.26
C GLY A 262 -0.50 0.32 4.81
N ALA A 263 -1.61 1.03 4.58
CA ALA A 263 -2.08 1.35 3.25
C ALA A 263 -1.06 2.21 2.47
N LEU A 264 -0.52 3.26 3.11
CA LEU A 264 0.49 4.11 2.46
C LEU A 264 1.79 3.36 2.17
N ALA A 265 2.20 2.42 3.03
CA ALA A 265 3.40 1.61 2.84
C ALA A 265 3.36 0.71 1.59
N VAL A 266 2.17 0.37 1.08
CA VAL A 266 2.00 -0.42 -0.15
C VAL A 266 2.62 0.27 -1.37
N ILE A 267 2.53 1.60 -1.44
CA ILE A 267 3.06 2.38 -2.57
C ILE A 267 4.53 2.78 -2.41
N ILE A 268 5.14 2.50 -1.25
CA ILE A 268 6.55 2.81 -0.98
C ILE A 268 7.41 1.58 -1.29
N PRO A 269 8.34 1.67 -2.26
CA PRO A 269 9.25 0.58 -2.56
C PRO A 269 10.10 0.22 -1.33
N HIS A 270 10.19 -1.08 -1.02
CA HIS A 270 11.10 -1.59 0.00
C HIS A 270 11.59 -2.98 -0.39
N ASN A 271 12.68 -3.42 0.23
CA ASN A 271 13.25 -4.74 0.04
C ASN A 271 13.30 -5.47 1.39
N GLU A 272 12.29 -6.30 1.64
CA GLU A 272 12.16 -7.03 2.92
C GLU A 272 13.32 -8.03 3.13
N GLU A 273 13.86 -8.62 2.07
CA GLU A 273 15.02 -9.49 2.14
C GLU A 273 16.24 -8.75 2.69
N GLU A 274 16.48 -7.53 2.21
CA GLU A 274 17.58 -6.71 2.70
C GLU A 274 17.37 -6.29 4.17
N VAL A 275 16.12 -6.10 4.59
CA VAL A 275 15.80 -5.83 6.00
C VAL A 275 16.16 -7.03 6.89
N PHE A 276 15.78 -8.25 6.50
CA PHE A 276 16.16 -9.45 7.25
C PHE A 276 17.69 -9.66 7.28
N ARG A 277 18.40 -9.39 6.18
CA ARG A 277 19.86 -9.48 6.12
C ARG A 277 20.52 -8.46 7.06
N ARG A 278 20.05 -7.21 7.06
CA ARG A 278 20.51 -6.17 7.99
C ARG A 278 20.22 -6.56 9.43
N LEU A 279 19.02 -7.09 9.70
CA LEU A 279 18.63 -7.54 11.03
C LEU A 279 19.54 -8.65 11.55
N ALA A 280 19.80 -9.67 10.75
CA ALA A 280 20.73 -10.75 11.09
C ALA A 280 22.12 -10.21 11.41
N LYS A 281 22.64 -9.28 10.59
CA LYS A 281 23.94 -8.65 10.80
C LYS A 281 23.99 -7.84 12.11
N VAL A 282 22.97 -7.05 12.40
CA VAL A 282 22.91 -6.24 13.64
C VAL A 282 22.80 -7.15 14.86
N ILE A 283 21.97 -8.18 14.83
CA ILE A 283 21.82 -9.15 15.94
C ILE A 283 23.12 -9.92 16.17
N SER A 284 23.81 -10.37 15.13
CA SER A 284 25.08 -11.10 15.25
C SER A 284 26.14 -10.30 16.00
N GLY A 285 26.17 -8.97 15.85
CA GLY A 285 27.18 -8.13 16.47
C GLY A 285 28.59 -8.61 16.18
N ASP A 286 29.37 -8.91 17.25
CA ASP A 286 30.76 -9.38 17.15
C ASP A 286 30.86 -10.90 16.94
N VAL A 287 29.76 -11.66 17.03
CA VAL A 287 29.75 -13.13 16.90
C VAL A 287 29.30 -13.51 15.50
N ALA A 288 30.25 -13.72 14.60
CA ALA A 288 29.94 -14.07 13.20
C ALA A 288 29.07 -15.33 13.12
N GLY A 289 27.99 -15.29 12.35
CA GLY A 289 27.05 -16.40 12.15
C GLY A 289 26.15 -16.72 13.35
N ALA A 290 26.15 -15.90 14.40
CA ALA A 290 25.25 -16.08 15.52
C ALA A 290 23.78 -15.73 15.17
N ALA A 291 23.55 -14.90 14.16
CA ALA A 291 22.26 -14.71 13.55
C ALA A 291 22.40 -14.80 12.02
N VAL A 292 21.50 -15.51 11.39
CA VAL A 292 21.52 -15.77 9.93
C VAL A 292 20.14 -15.47 9.34
N MET A 293 20.13 -14.92 8.14
CA MET A 293 18.91 -14.86 7.35
C MET A 293 18.59 -16.25 6.82
N VAL A 294 17.34 -16.65 6.90
CA VAL A 294 16.84 -17.93 6.40
C VAL A 294 15.76 -17.70 5.37
N ARG A 295 15.71 -18.54 4.34
CA ARG A 295 14.72 -18.48 3.26
C ARG A 295 14.09 -19.88 3.08
N ARG A 296 12.78 -19.91 2.90
CA ARG A 296 12.07 -21.12 2.52
C ARG A 296 12.08 -21.25 1.00
N THR A 297 12.61 -22.36 0.49
CA THR A 297 12.59 -22.72 -0.92
C THR A 297 11.75 -23.97 -1.13
N ALA A 298 11.50 -24.35 -2.38
CA ALA A 298 10.83 -25.61 -2.71
C ALA A 298 11.62 -26.86 -2.23
N GLU A 299 12.92 -26.72 -2.04
CA GLU A 299 13.86 -27.79 -1.60
C GLU A 299 14.03 -27.83 -0.07
N GLY A 300 13.51 -26.82 0.65
CA GLY A 300 13.62 -26.72 2.11
C GLY A 300 14.00 -25.31 2.59
N ILE A 301 14.57 -25.23 3.79
CA ILE A 301 15.04 -23.98 4.38
C ILE A 301 16.53 -23.85 4.13
N MET A 302 16.94 -22.74 3.52
CA MET A 302 18.33 -22.40 3.25
C MET A 302 18.72 -21.15 4.02
N SER A 303 19.93 -21.12 4.56
CA SER A 303 20.53 -19.89 5.10
C SER A 303 21.25 -19.11 4.00
N ASP A 304 21.38 -17.79 4.20
CA ASP A 304 22.03 -16.89 3.24
C ASP A 304 23.55 -17.15 3.12
N ASP A 305 24.15 -17.82 4.11
CA ASP A 305 25.57 -18.24 4.10
C ASP A 305 25.81 -19.56 3.35
N GLY A 306 24.79 -20.15 2.73
CA GLY A 306 24.87 -21.38 1.95
C GLY A 306 25.00 -22.63 2.80
N SER A 307 24.83 -22.57 4.12
CA SER A 307 24.84 -23.74 4.97
C SER A 307 23.58 -24.59 4.75
N GLU A 308 23.77 -25.88 4.43
CA GLU A 308 22.64 -26.85 4.30
C GLU A 308 21.92 -27.12 5.63
N ASN A 309 22.41 -26.54 6.73
CA ASN A 309 21.93 -26.74 8.10
C ASN A 309 21.17 -25.51 8.64
N ALA A 310 20.42 -24.84 7.78
CA ALA A 310 19.58 -23.74 8.22
C ALA A 310 18.55 -24.22 9.27
N PRO A 311 18.40 -23.49 10.38
CA PRO A 311 17.40 -23.84 11.38
C PRO A 311 15.99 -23.75 10.77
N PRO A 312 15.06 -24.63 11.18
CA PRO A 312 13.70 -24.61 10.68
C PRO A 312 13.03 -23.26 11.03
N MET A 313 12.33 -22.69 10.06
CA MET A 313 11.49 -21.53 10.27
C MET A 313 10.25 -21.92 11.10
N PRO A 314 9.72 -21.02 11.93
CA PRO A 314 8.47 -21.29 12.63
C PRO A 314 7.35 -21.60 11.63
N ALA A 315 6.55 -22.61 11.96
CA ALA A 315 5.41 -23.04 11.15
C ALA A 315 4.28 -21.99 11.13
N ASP A 316 4.22 -21.18 12.17
CA ASP A 316 3.23 -20.11 12.32
C ASP A 316 3.82 -18.83 11.70
N GLY A 317 3.16 -18.32 10.67
CA GLY A 317 3.56 -17.12 9.94
C GLY A 317 3.80 -15.89 10.84
N ILE A 318 3.96 -14.72 10.28
CA ILE A 318 4.33 -13.46 10.97
C ILE A 318 3.63 -13.34 12.32
N VAL A 319 4.40 -13.41 13.41
CA VAL A 319 3.89 -13.11 14.75
C VAL A 319 3.47 -11.64 14.77
N THR A 320 2.16 -11.42 14.81
CA THR A 320 1.62 -10.07 15.01
C THR A 320 2.04 -9.56 16.38
N PRO A 321 2.53 -8.32 16.51
CA PRO A 321 2.83 -7.72 17.80
C PRO A 321 1.59 -7.71 18.68
N GLY A 322 1.69 -8.30 19.86
CA GLY A 322 0.64 -8.32 20.86
C GLY A 322 0.46 -6.97 21.55
#